data_e1ce266ab6499b41f01315cdb6aeaf6d
#
_entry.id   e1ce266ab6499b41f01315cdb6aeaf6d
#
_cell.length_a   1.000
_cell.length_b   1.000
_cell.length_c   1.000
_cell.angle_alpha   90.00
_cell.angle_beta   90.00
_cell.angle_gamma   90.00
#
_symmetry.space_group_name_H-M   'P 1'
#
loop_
_entity.id
_entity.type
_entity.pdbx_description
1 polymer ?
#
loop_
_entity_poly.entity_id
_entity_poly.type
_entity_poly.pdbx_seq_one_letter_code
_entity_poly.pdbx_strand_id
1 'polypeptide(L)'
;MRINEENFLSKLRKKDEKALEYLIDVYGNLVNGIVRKVLYSLRNEGIIEECISDVFLGVWENIDRFKGDKESFKSWIGAISKYKALDYYRKYKNKHIETLIIDNEIASEVIIEDDFIQDAEIKIVVELINELNEPDRSIFIMKFLFGYSSKKISNILNLTISSIDTKVSRGRKKLRKRYEYISKE
;
A
#
# COMPACT_ATOMS: atom_id res chain seq x y z
N MET A 1 14.15 6.89 26.59
CA MET A 1 12.95 7.77 26.44
C MET A 1 11.81 6.89 26.00
N ARG A 2 10.66 6.98 26.65
CA ARG A 2 9.48 6.14 26.28
C ARG A 2 8.94 6.57 24.92
N ILE A 3 8.57 5.61 24.07
CA ILE A 3 7.89 5.87 22.80
C ILE A 3 6.44 6.22 23.10
N ASN A 4 5.92 7.23 22.43
CA ASN A 4 4.53 7.67 22.50
C ASN A 4 4.07 8.23 21.16
N GLU A 5 2.81 8.62 21.05
CA GLU A 5 2.19 9.12 19.84
C GLU A 5 2.90 10.33 19.20
N GLU A 6 3.52 11.20 20.01
CA GLU A 6 4.18 12.42 19.53
C GLU A 6 5.56 12.16 18.95
N ASN A 7 6.28 11.14 19.45
CA ASN A 7 7.67 10.92 19.10
C ASN A 7 7.90 9.68 18.22
N PHE A 8 6.92 8.75 18.06
CA PHE A 8 7.14 7.49 17.39
C PHE A 8 7.60 7.64 15.93
N LEU A 9 7.04 8.59 15.16
CA LEU A 9 7.46 8.82 13.77
C LEU A 9 8.92 9.24 13.67
N SER A 10 9.37 10.15 14.56
CA SER A 10 10.77 10.60 14.57
C SER A 10 11.72 9.49 14.99
N LYS A 11 11.28 8.62 15.91
CA LYS A 11 12.04 7.45 16.36
C LYS A 11 12.05 6.34 15.30
N LEU A 12 10.93 6.12 14.64
CA LEU A 12 10.82 5.17 13.54
C LEU A 12 11.77 5.54 12.38
N ARG A 13 11.87 6.82 12.03
CA ARG A 13 12.86 7.33 11.04
C ARG A 13 14.31 7.09 11.48
N LYS A 14 14.57 7.10 12.78
CA LYS A 14 15.90 6.79 13.35
C LYS A 14 16.15 5.28 13.51
N LYS A 15 15.22 4.45 13.05
CA LYS A 15 15.32 2.99 13.16
C LYS A 15 15.44 2.50 14.61
N ASP A 16 14.72 3.16 15.54
CA ASP A 16 14.62 2.74 16.94
C ASP A 16 13.64 1.55 17.02
N GLU A 17 14.13 0.37 17.39
CA GLU A 17 13.33 -0.89 17.44
C GLU A 17 12.09 -0.77 18.33
N LYS A 18 12.18 0.00 19.43
CA LYS A 18 11.03 0.26 20.31
C LYS A 18 9.93 1.05 19.59
N ALA A 19 10.28 1.84 18.58
CA ALA A 19 9.28 2.53 17.77
C ALA A 19 8.60 1.58 16.79
N LEU A 20 9.27 0.51 16.35
CA LEU A 20 8.64 -0.57 15.57
C LEU A 20 7.67 -1.38 16.45
N GLU A 21 8.08 -1.74 17.69
CA GLU A 21 7.17 -2.39 18.65
C GLU A 21 5.91 -1.55 18.88
N TYR A 22 6.09 -0.24 19.15
CA TYR A 22 4.97 0.69 19.31
C TYR A 22 4.07 0.76 18.07
N LEU A 23 4.66 0.78 16.86
CA LEU A 23 3.93 0.76 15.60
C LEU A 23 3.04 -0.49 15.48
N ILE A 24 3.60 -1.66 15.81
CA ILE A 24 2.87 -2.93 15.75
C ILE A 24 1.75 -2.94 16.80
N ASP A 25 2.01 -2.50 18.02
CA ASP A 25 1.01 -2.44 19.10
C ASP A 25 -0.16 -1.53 18.75
N VAL A 26 0.10 -0.34 18.22
CA VAL A 26 -0.94 0.66 17.95
C VAL A 26 -1.71 0.37 16.66
N TYR A 27 -1.02 -0.05 15.60
CA TYR A 27 -1.63 -0.23 14.27
C TYR A 27 -1.88 -1.69 13.89
N GLY A 28 -1.51 -2.65 14.74
CA GLY A 28 -1.64 -4.08 14.47
C GLY A 28 -3.07 -4.49 14.13
N ASN A 29 -4.05 -4.04 14.90
CA ASN A 29 -5.46 -4.34 14.66
C ASN A 29 -5.98 -3.78 13.33
N LEU A 30 -5.55 -2.56 12.97
CA LEU A 30 -5.92 -1.94 11.69
C LEU A 30 -5.35 -2.74 10.52
N VAL A 31 -4.04 -3.02 10.54
CA VAL A 31 -3.35 -3.77 9.49
C VAL A 31 -3.95 -5.17 9.35
N ASN A 32 -4.12 -5.86 10.47
CA ASN A 32 -4.71 -7.21 10.51
C ASN A 32 -6.13 -7.22 9.92
N GLY A 33 -6.98 -6.27 10.31
CA GLY A 33 -8.36 -6.15 9.81
C GLY A 33 -8.40 -5.96 8.28
N ILE A 34 -7.57 -5.06 7.75
CA ILE A 34 -7.50 -4.79 6.31
C ILE A 34 -6.98 -6.01 5.54
N VAL A 35 -5.86 -6.59 5.98
CA VAL A 35 -5.23 -7.72 5.30
C VAL A 35 -6.16 -8.93 5.30
N ARG A 36 -6.79 -9.26 6.44
CA ARG A 36 -7.74 -10.37 6.54
C ARG A 36 -8.97 -10.16 5.64
N LYS A 37 -9.52 -8.95 5.59
CA LYS A 37 -10.67 -8.63 4.72
C LYS A 37 -10.33 -8.92 3.24
N VAL A 38 -9.15 -8.49 2.78
CA VAL A 38 -8.71 -8.68 1.38
C VAL A 38 -8.37 -10.13 1.06
N LEU A 39 -7.69 -10.83 1.99
CA LEU A 39 -7.20 -12.20 1.77
C LEU A 39 -8.15 -13.29 2.26
N TYR A 40 -9.35 -12.91 2.73
CA TYR A 40 -10.32 -13.84 3.31
C TYR A 40 -10.61 -15.06 2.44
N SER A 41 -10.76 -14.85 1.14
CA SER A 41 -11.08 -15.91 0.18
C SER A 41 -9.94 -16.92 -0.04
N LEU A 42 -8.70 -16.57 0.27
CA LEU A 42 -7.56 -17.49 0.16
C LEU A 42 -7.54 -18.55 1.27
N ARG A 43 -8.25 -18.34 2.37
CA ARG A 43 -8.37 -19.26 3.52
C ARG A 43 -7.02 -19.82 3.98
N ASN A 44 -5.96 -19.03 3.92
CA ASN A 44 -4.60 -19.42 4.27
C ASN A 44 -3.99 -18.45 5.28
N GLU A 45 -3.97 -18.86 6.55
CA GLU A 45 -3.47 -18.06 7.66
C GLU A 45 -1.99 -17.68 7.50
N GLY A 46 -1.15 -18.58 7.02
CA GLY A 46 0.26 -18.31 6.81
C GLY A 46 0.51 -17.20 5.78
N ILE A 47 -0.29 -17.13 4.71
CA ILE A 47 -0.23 -16.04 3.72
C ILE A 47 -0.67 -14.71 4.35
N ILE A 48 -1.69 -14.74 5.24
CA ILE A 48 -2.18 -13.55 5.93
C ILE A 48 -1.08 -13.01 6.86
N GLU A 49 -0.48 -13.86 7.69
CA GLU A 49 0.59 -13.49 8.61
C GLU A 49 1.84 -12.98 7.91
N GLU A 50 2.24 -13.63 6.80
CA GLU A 50 3.34 -13.18 5.95
C GLU A 50 3.05 -11.78 5.39
N CYS A 51 1.83 -11.53 4.89
CA CYS A 51 1.42 -10.23 4.37
C CYS A 51 1.45 -9.14 5.45
N ILE A 52 0.95 -9.42 6.66
CA ILE A 52 0.96 -8.49 7.79
C ILE A 52 2.40 -8.12 8.16
N SER A 53 3.29 -9.12 8.26
CA SER A 53 4.70 -8.92 8.56
C SER A 53 5.38 -8.05 7.49
N ASP A 54 5.08 -8.32 6.22
CA ASP A 54 5.57 -7.56 5.07
C ASP A 54 5.07 -6.11 5.05
N VAL A 55 3.85 -5.83 5.56
CA VAL A 55 3.34 -4.45 5.70
C VAL A 55 4.21 -3.70 6.70
N PHE A 56 4.43 -4.23 7.91
CA PHE A 56 5.22 -3.57 8.93
C PHE A 56 6.68 -3.39 8.53
N LEU A 57 7.28 -4.41 7.90
CA LEU A 57 8.63 -4.31 7.37
C LEU A 57 8.73 -3.23 6.29
N GLY A 58 7.76 -3.18 5.37
CA GLY A 58 7.72 -2.17 4.32
C GLY A 58 7.58 -0.75 4.88
N VAL A 59 6.76 -0.55 5.91
CA VAL A 59 6.65 0.73 6.63
C VAL A 59 7.98 1.07 7.30
N TRP A 60 8.59 0.13 8.03
CA TRP A 60 9.87 0.31 8.68
C TRP A 60 10.97 0.71 7.70
N GLU A 61 11.10 0.01 6.59
CA GLU A 61 12.15 0.29 5.59
C GLU A 61 11.97 1.65 4.92
N ASN A 62 10.72 2.06 4.68
CA ASN A 62 10.40 3.20 3.82
C ASN A 62 9.80 4.41 4.55
N ILE A 63 9.86 4.44 5.88
CA ILE A 63 9.29 5.54 6.69
C ILE A 63 9.80 6.93 6.29
N ASP A 64 11.03 7.04 5.80
CA ASP A 64 11.63 8.30 5.37
C ASP A 64 10.91 8.94 4.16
N ARG A 65 10.11 8.16 3.44
CA ARG A 65 9.29 8.62 2.31
C ARG A 65 7.96 9.20 2.75
N PHE A 66 7.49 8.84 3.94
CA PHE A 66 6.31 9.44 4.53
C PHE A 66 6.62 10.87 4.99
N LYS A 67 5.93 11.86 4.42
CA LYS A 67 6.11 13.30 4.72
C LYS A 67 4.96 13.90 5.52
N GLY A 68 3.91 13.11 5.79
CA GLY A 68 2.76 13.52 6.58
C GLY A 68 3.06 13.60 8.09
N ASP A 69 2.05 14.02 8.80
CA ASP A 69 1.98 14.05 10.26
C ASP A 69 1.43 12.74 10.85
N LYS A 70 1.20 12.71 12.14
CA LYS A 70 0.65 11.53 12.83
C LYS A 70 -0.80 11.23 12.43
N GLU A 71 -1.57 12.26 12.12
CA GLU A 71 -2.98 12.17 11.74
C GLU A 71 -3.12 11.44 10.40
N SER A 72 -2.30 11.80 9.42
CA SER A 72 -2.27 11.17 8.10
C SER A 72 -1.59 9.79 8.09
N PHE A 73 -0.79 9.46 9.12
CA PHE A 73 -0.06 8.20 9.19
C PHE A 73 -0.99 6.98 9.21
N LYS A 74 -2.13 7.06 9.93
CA LYS A 74 -3.14 5.98 9.97
C LYS A 74 -3.67 5.65 8.57
N SER A 75 -4.02 6.67 7.80
CA SER A 75 -4.50 6.51 6.42
C SER A 75 -3.40 5.98 5.50
N TRP A 76 -2.17 6.42 5.68
CA TRP A 76 -1.02 5.96 4.89
C TRP A 76 -0.70 4.48 5.12
N ILE A 77 -0.63 4.01 6.39
CA ILE A 77 -0.40 2.60 6.69
C ILE A 77 -1.59 1.74 6.24
N GLY A 78 -2.81 2.27 6.32
CA GLY A 78 -4.01 1.61 5.80
C GLY A 78 -3.94 1.40 4.29
N ALA A 79 -3.53 2.42 3.51
CA ALA A 79 -3.33 2.30 2.07
C ALA A 79 -2.25 1.28 1.72
N ILE A 80 -1.09 1.30 2.43
CA ILE A 80 -0.04 0.28 2.25
C ILE A 80 -0.60 -1.13 2.50
N SER A 81 -1.34 -1.32 3.59
CA SER A 81 -1.93 -2.62 3.95
C SER A 81 -2.86 -3.14 2.85
N LYS A 82 -3.76 -2.28 2.35
CA LYS A 82 -4.71 -2.60 1.26
C LYS A 82 -3.98 -3.07 0.00
N TYR A 83 -3.05 -2.26 -0.49
CA TYR A 83 -2.36 -2.59 -1.74
C TYR A 83 -1.40 -3.77 -1.61
N LYS A 84 -0.75 -3.93 -0.45
CA LYS A 84 0.08 -5.10 -0.19
C LYS A 84 -0.75 -6.39 -0.18
N ALA A 85 -1.90 -6.36 0.47
CA ALA A 85 -2.83 -7.48 0.48
C ALA A 85 -3.39 -7.79 -0.92
N LEU A 86 -3.70 -6.78 -1.73
CA LEU A 86 -4.12 -6.98 -3.12
C LEU A 86 -3.02 -7.63 -3.98
N ASP A 87 -1.74 -7.27 -3.76
CA ASP A 87 -0.61 -7.91 -4.45
C ASP A 87 -0.48 -9.38 -4.05
N TYR A 88 -0.63 -9.67 -2.75
CA TYR A 88 -0.67 -11.04 -2.24
C TYR A 88 -1.83 -11.83 -2.84
N TYR A 89 -3.03 -11.26 -2.86
CA TYR A 89 -4.20 -11.88 -3.47
C TYR A 89 -3.95 -12.25 -4.93
N ARG A 90 -3.44 -11.32 -5.76
CA ARG A 90 -3.11 -11.58 -7.17
C ARG A 90 -2.08 -12.68 -7.33
N LYS A 91 -1.02 -12.67 -6.50
CA LYS A 91 0.06 -13.67 -6.52
C LYS A 91 -0.45 -15.08 -6.21
N TYR A 92 -1.37 -15.20 -5.24
CA TYR A 92 -1.79 -16.50 -4.72
C TYR A 92 -3.12 -17.01 -5.29
N LYS A 93 -3.99 -16.12 -5.79
CA LYS A 93 -5.23 -16.52 -6.47
C LYS A 93 -4.96 -17.49 -7.62
N ASN A 94 -3.97 -17.25 -8.46
CA ASN A 94 -3.65 -18.10 -9.60
C ASN A 94 -3.07 -19.47 -9.22
N LYS A 95 -2.48 -19.59 -8.03
CA LYS A 95 -2.02 -20.90 -7.50
C LYS A 95 -3.16 -21.75 -6.95
N HIS A 96 -4.28 -21.12 -6.57
CA HIS A 96 -5.48 -21.83 -6.10
C HIS A 96 -6.44 -22.22 -7.23
N ILE A 97 -6.32 -21.64 -8.43
CA ILE A 97 -7.19 -21.94 -9.58
C ILE A 97 -7.01 -23.38 -10.11
N GLU A 98 -5.91 -24.05 -9.79
CA GLU A 98 -5.79 -25.49 -10.08
C GLU A 98 -6.71 -26.38 -9.24
N THR A 99 -7.36 -25.84 -8.20
CA THR A 99 -8.21 -26.66 -7.30
C THR A 99 -9.69 -26.28 -7.29
N LEU A 100 -10.10 -25.09 -7.74
CA LEU A 100 -11.53 -24.72 -7.76
C LEU A 100 -11.83 -23.74 -8.90
N ILE A 101 -12.50 -24.24 -9.92
CA ILE A 101 -13.20 -23.42 -10.92
C ILE A 101 -14.46 -22.89 -10.23
N ILE A 102 -14.44 -21.69 -9.67
CA ILE A 102 -15.60 -20.84 -9.38
C ILE A 102 -15.10 -19.44 -8.94
N ASP A 103 -15.70 -18.43 -9.58
CA ASP A 103 -15.70 -17.00 -9.28
C ASP A 103 -14.68 -16.09 -9.97
N ASN A 104 -15.04 -15.79 -11.22
CA ASN A 104 -14.51 -14.65 -11.98
C ASN A 104 -15.00 -13.26 -11.50
N GLU A 105 -15.77 -13.18 -10.42
CA GLU A 105 -16.47 -11.94 -10.00
C GLU A 105 -15.76 -11.15 -8.89
N ILE A 106 -14.81 -11.73 -8.16
CA ILE A 106 -14.23 -11.08 -6.96
C ILE A 106 -13.15 -10.04 -7.30
N ALA A 107 -12.59 -10.08 -8.50
CA ALA A 107 -11.51 -9.14 -8.87
C ALA A 107 -12.03 -7.71 -9.17
N SER A 108 -13.32 -7.54 -9.48
CA SER A 108 -13.96 -6.24 -9.70
C SER A 108 -14.71 -5.70 -8.47
N GLU A 109 -14.96 -6.54 -7.47
CA GLU A 109 -15.85 -6.24 -6.33
C GLU A 109 -15.15 -6.18 -4.96
N VAL A 110 -13.83 -6.23 -4.87
CA VAL A 110 -13.16 -5.81 -3.64
C VAL A 110 -13.12 -4.27 -3.64
N ILE A 111 -14.31 -3.66 -3.71
CA ILE A 111 -14.54 -2.31 -3.19
C ILE A 111 -14.41 -2.46 -1.68
N ILE A 112 -13.17 -2.42 -1.21
CA ILE A 112 -12.93 -2.19 0.20
C ILE A 112 -13.39 -0.76 0.38
N GLU A 113 -14.53 -0.58 1.03
CA GLU A 113 -14.95 0.73 1.52
C GLU A 113 -13.74 1.35 2.21
N ASP A 114 -13.31 2.51 1.72
CA ASP A 114 -12.09 3.18 2.20
C ASP A 114 -12.32 3.84 3.58
N ASP A 115 -13.23 3.28 4.40
CA ASP A 115 -13.60 3.77 5.74
C ASP A 115 -12.41 3.95 6.69
N PHE A 116 -11.30 3.26 6.41
CA PHE A 116 -10.08 3.42 7.21
C PHE A 116 -9.17 4.55 6.71
N ILE A 117 -9.38 5.09 5.49
CA ILE A 117 -8.65 6.25 4.97
C ILE A 117 -9.46 7.50 5.34
N GLN A 118 -9.15 8.06 6.50
CA GLN A 118 -9.84 9.25 7.03
C GLN A 118 -9.21 10.56 6.55
N ASP A 119 -7.96 10.52 6.09
CA ASP A 119 -7.26 11.68 5.55
C ASP A 119 -7.73 11.96 4.12
N ALA A 120 -8.38 13.11 3.91
CA ALA A 120 -8.97 13.49 2.64
C ALA A 120 -7.91 13.61 1.51
N GLU A 121 -6.72 14.11 1.81
CA GLU A 121 -5.65 14.25 0.80
C GLU A 121 -5.13 12.88 0.37
N ILE A 122 -4.91 11.97 1.31
CA ILE A 122 -4.48 10.60 1.00
C ILE A 122 -5.57 9.87 0.23
N LYS A 123 -6.84 10.05 0.60
CA LYS A 123 -7.97 9.47 -0.13
C LYS A 123 -8.00 9.91 -1.58
N ILE A 124 -7.89 11.20 -1.86
CA ILE A 124 -7.82 11.75 -3.22
C ILE A 124 -6.63 11.15 -3.99
N VAL A 125 -5.45 11.08 -3.39
CA VAL A 125 -4.27 10.50 -4.06
C VAL A 125 -4.46 9.02 -4.38
N VAL A 126 -5.05 8.26 -3.46
CA VAL A 126 -5.37 6.83 -3.67
C VAL A 126 -6.37 6.64 -4.79
N GLU A 127 -7.45 7.43 -4.82
CA GLU A 127 -8.45 7.42 -5.89
C GLU A 127 -7.83 7.76 -7.25
N LEU A 128 -7.01 8.81 -7.32
CA LEU A 128 -6.29 9.19 -8.53
C LEU A 128 -5.35 8.09 -9.04
N ILE A 129 -4.66 7.37 -8.15
CA ILE A 129 -3.83 6.22 -8.53
C ILE A 129 -4.70 5.09 -9.07
N ASN A 130 -5.88 4.86 -8.50
CA ASN A 130 -6.83 3.83 -8.96
C ASN A 130 -7.39 4.12 -10.36
N GLU A 131 -7.50 5.39 -10.76
CA GLU A 131 -7.89 5.79 -12.13
C GLU A 131 -6.83 5.46 -13.20
N LEU A 132 -5.60 5.15 -12.81
CA LEU A 132 -4.56 4.77 -13.76
C LEU A 132 -4.79 3.35 -14.28
N ASN A 133 -4.57 3.17 -15.58
CA ASN A 133 -4.56 1.85 -16.20
C ASN A 133 -3.27 1.09 -15.83
N GLU A 134 -3.33 -0.25 -15.89
CA GLU A 134 -2.12 -1.07 -15.79
C GLU A 134 -1.22 -0.87 -17.05
N PRO A 135 0.11 -0.94 -16.92
CA PRO A 135 0.87 -1.19 -15.69
C PRO A 135 1.18 0.08 -14.87
N ASP A 136 0.70 1.26 -15.29
CA ASP A 136 1.04 2.55 -14.66
C ASP A 136 0.57 2.58 -13.20
N ARG A 137 -0.64 2.06 -12.90
CA ARG A 137 -1.16 1.96 -11.53
C ARG A 137 -0.23 1.13 -10.65
N SER A 138 0.15 -0.07 -11.07
CA SER A 138 1.08 -0.94 -10.33
C SER A 138 2.43 -0.27 -10.11
N ILE A 139 2.97 0.44 -11.10
CA ILE A 139 4.22 1.20 -10.97
C ILE A 139 4.10 2.29 -9.89
N PHE A 140 2.98 3.04 -9.88
CA PHE A 140 2.76 4.10 -8.91
C PHE A 140 2.63 3.57 -7.49
N ILE A 141 1.86 2.50 -7.28
CA ILE A 141 1.73 1.82 -5.99
C ILE A 141 3.10 1.35 -5.50
N MET A 142 3.84 0.60 -6.32
CA MET A 142 5.14 0.06 -5.95
C MET A 142 6.16 1.17 -5.66
N LYS A 143 6.15 2.26 -6.43
CA LYS A 143 7.13 3.34 -6.28
C LYS A 143 6.82 4.27 -5.12
N PHE A 144 5.55 4.65 -4.94
CA PHE A 144 5.16 5.71 -4.00
C PHE A 144 4.59 5.20 -2.68
N LEU A 145 3.91 4.06 -2.68
CA LEU A 145 3.42 3.45 -1.44
C LEU A 145 4.44 2.46 -0.86
N PHE A 146 4.97 1.53 -1.68
CA PHE A 146 5.94 0.54 -1.20
C PHE A 146 7.39 1.02 -1.23
N GLY A 147 7.67 2.16 -1.84
CA GLY A 147 9.01 2.73 -1.89
C GLY A 147 10.02 1.98 -2.77
N TYR A 148 9.56 1.12 -3.68
CA TYR A 148 10.47 0.32 -4.50
C TYR A 148 11.29 1.18 -5.48
N SER A 149 12.55 0.78 -5.69
CA SER A 149 13.39 1.38 -6.74
C SER A 149 12.88 1.00 -8.13
N SER A 150 13.18 1.83 -9.14
CA SER A 150 12.84 1.50 -10.54
C SER A 150 13.44 0.16 -10.98
N LYS A 151 14.62 -0.21 -10.45
CA LYS A 151 15.26 -1.51 -10.70
C LYS A 151 14.45 -2.67 -10.12
N LYS A 152 13.95 -2.53 -8.87
CA LYS A 152 13.10 -3.57 -8.25
C LYS A 152 11.78 -3.71 -9.00
N ILE A 153 11.16 -2.60 -9.39
CA ILE A 153 9.91 -2.58 -10.17
C ILE A 153 10.12 -3.22 -11.56
N SER A 154 11.25 -2.92 -12.22
CA SER A 154 11.67 -3.51 -13.49
C SER A 154 11.67 -5.04 -13.44
N ASN A 155 12.27 -5.62 -12.39
CA ASN A 155 12.32 -7.07 -12.21
C ASN A 155 10.93 -7.68 -11.94
N ILE A 156 10.06 -6.98 -11.17
CA ILE A 156 8.72 -7.48 -10.83
C ILE A 156 7.78 -7.46 -12.03
N LEU A 157 7.80 -6.37 -12.80
CA LEU A 157 6.86 -6.16 -13.91
C LEU A 157 7.42 -6.59 -15.28
N ASN A 158 8.67 -7.06 -15.32
CA ASN A 158 9.38 -7.38 -16.57
C ASN A 158 9.38 -6.22 -17.60
N LEU A 159 9.61 -5.00 -17.10
CA LEU A 159 9.69 -3.77 -17.89
C LEU A 159 11.09 -3.18 -17.79
N THR A 160 11.53 -2.41 -18.80
CA THR A 160 12.80 -1.70 -18.71
C THR A 160 12.73 -0.54 -17.71
N ILE A 161 13.85 -0.24 -17.04
CA ILE A 161 13.94 0.89 -16.10
C ILE A 161 13.54 2.20 -16.78
N SER A 162 13.99 2.43 -18.02
CA SER A 162 13.64 3.61 -18.82
C SER A 162 12.14 3.71 -19.08
N SER A 163 11.46 2.59 -19.38
CA SER A 163 10.01 2.55 -19.52
C SER A 163 9.30 2.96 -18.22
N ILE A 164 9.75 2.43 -17.07
CA ILE A 164 9.20 2.77 -15.76
C ILE A 164 9.38 4.26 -15.46
N ASP A 165 10.58 4.80 -15.65
CA ASP A 165 10.86 6.22 -15.37
C ASP A 165 10.05 7.15 -16.29
N THR A 166 9.87 6.78 -17.56
CA THR A 166 9.01 7.49 -18.50
C THR A 166 7.55 7.48 -18.06
N LYS A 167 7.03 6.31 -17.66
CA LYS A 167 5.65 6.15 -17.15
C LYS A 167 5.44 6.94 -15.85
N VAL A 168 6.40 6.91 -14.93
CA VAL A 168 6.36 7.72 -13.71
C VAL A 168 6.33 9.21 -14.03
N SER A 169 7.18 9.69 -14.96
CA SER A 169 7.20 11.10 -15.35
C SER A 169 5.87 11.56 -15.96
N ARG A 170 5.32 10.78 -16.90
CA ARG A 170 4.03 11.09 -17.55
C ARG A 170 2.86 11.01 -16.56
N GLY A 171 2.83 9.96 -15.76
CA GLY A 171 1.79 9.75 -14.76
C GLY A 171 1.77 10.85 -13.71
N ARG A 172 2.93 11.30 -13.20
CA ARG A 172 2.99 12.47 -12.29
C ARG A 172 2.37 13.72 -12.89
N LYS A 173 2.64 14.03 -14.16
CA LYS A 173 2.03 15.19 -14.82
C LYS A 173 0.51 15.05 -14.91
N LYS A 174 0.02 13.85 -15.25
CA LYS A 174 -1.41 13.57 -15.32
C LYS A 174 -2.09 13.71 -13.96
N LEU A 175 -1.54 13.04 -12.93
CA LEU A 175 -2.11 13.05 -11.58
C LEU A 175 -2.07 14.43 -10.96
N ARG A 176 -0.98 15.20 -11.15
CA ARG A 176 -0.87 16.57 -10.66
C ARG A 176 -1.95 17.48 -11.23
N LYS A 177 -2.17 17.43 -12.55
CA LYS A 177 -3.25 18.21 -13.18
C LYS A 177 -4.63 17.87 -12.62
N ARG A 178 -4.87 16.57 -12.38
CA ARG A 178 -6.14 16.09 -11.85
C ARG A 178 -6.33 16.50 -10.39
N TYR A 179 -5.28 16.38 -9.58
CA TYR A 179 -5.28 16.84 -8.19
C TYR A 179 -5.53 18.34 -8.06
N GLU A 180 -4.84 19.16 -8.88
CA GLU A 180 -5.04 20.62 -8.91
C GLU A 180 -6.46 21.02 -9.33
N TYR A 181 -7.15 20.20 -10.11
CA TYR A 181 -8.55 20.41 -10.48
C TYR A 181 -9.48 20.10 -9.30
N ILE A 182 -9.33 18.93 -8.66
CA ILE A 182 -10.18 18.48 -7.55
C ILE A 182 -10.00 19.37 -6.30
N SER A 183 -8.79 19.85 -6.02
CA SER A 183 -8.49 20.66 -4.84
C SER A 183 -8.98 22.12 -4.95
N LYS A 184 -9.59 22.51 -6.07
CA LYS A 184 -10.17 23.84 -6.30
C LYS A 184 -11.70 23.87 -6.25
N GLU A 185 -12.32 22.69 -6.21
CA GLU A 185 -13.77 22.51 -5.95
C GLU A 185 -14.05 22.40 -4.45
#